data_f106974d2626c9b78d22f45e7c46a86f
#
_entry.id   f106974d2626c9b78d22f45e7c46a86f
#
_cell.length_a   1.000
_cell.length_b   1.000
_cell.length_c   1.000
_cell.angle_alpha   90.00
_cell.angle_beta   90.00
_cell.angle_gamma   90.00
#
_symmetry.space_group_name_H-M   'P 1'
#
loop_
_entity.id
_entity.type
_entity.pdbx_description
1 polymer ?
#
loop_
_entity_poly.entity_id
_entity_poly.type
_entity_poly.pdbx_seq_one_letter_code
_entity_poly.pdbx_strand_id
1 'polypeptide(L)'
;MAERTLLDQQAQGFFEELWQRGDHWEFDSSAFEQARYARLMALLAGRRYAHVLELGCGSGSFTQHLVGLAGHVVALDISPTAIARARAQWAGPATVDFRQANIMEYDLQAEGPWDLVVISDTMCYLGWLYSFFDVSWFASQIFAATRVGGYCLFANCMGEFGDMLMLPWLTRTYQSLLRNVGYHLEVEEIFRGTKYGVTIEVLISLFRKNSALDSNGAS
;
A
#
# COMPACT_ATOMS: atom_id res chain seq x y z
N MET A 1 1.11 -24.91 8.11
CA MET A 1 2.16 -24.09 8.76
C MET A 1 3.48 -24.13 8.00
N ALA A 2 4.11 -25.29 7.78
CA ALA A 2 5.41 -25.35 7.08
C ALA A 2 5.41 -24.78 5.65
N GLU A 3 4.34 -24.97 4.89
CA GLU A 3 4.18 -24.49 3.53
C GLU A 3 4.07 -22.96 3.48
N ARG A 4 3.36 -22.34 4.40
CA ARG A 4 3.26 -20.88 4.52
C ARG A 4 4.61 -20.25 4.87
N THR A 5 5.33 -20.82 5.83
CA THR A 5 6.68 -20.35 6.19
C THR A 5 7.64 -20.34 4.99
N LEU A 6 7.51 -21.33 4.09
CA LEU A 6 8.32 -21.36 2.87
C LEU A 6 7.95 -20.23 1.90
N LEU A 7 6.66 -19.94 1.71
CA LEU A 7 6.19 -18.82 0.89
C LEU A 7 6.68 -17.48 1.46
N ASP A 8 6.61 -17.30 2.76
CA ASP A 8 7.07 -16.08 3.43
C ASP A 8 8.58 -15.87 3.26
N GLN A 9 9.37 -16.95 3.36
CA GLN A 9 10.82 -16.91 3.09
C GLN A 9 11.12 -16.59 1.62
N GLN A 10 10.35 -17.16 0.69
CA GLN A 10 10.50 -16.86 -0.74
C GLN A 10 10.15 -15.41 -1.06
N ALA A 11 9.06 -14.89 -0.49
CA ALA A 11 8.68 -13.49 -0.62
C ALA A 11 9.78 -12.55 -0.10
N GLN A 12 10.29 -12.82 1.10
CA GLN A 12 11.36 -12.03 1.68
C GLN A 12 12.62 -12.09 0.81
N GLY A 13 13.04 -13.28 0.39
CA GLY A 13 14.22 -13.46 -0.46
C GLY A 13 14.12 -12.72 -1.78
N PHE A 14 12.96 -12.76 -2.44
CA PHE A 14 12.71 -12.06 -3.69
C PHE A 14 12.87 -10.54 -3.56
N PHE A 15 12.18 -9.92 -2.59
CA PHE A 15 12.28 -8.47 -2.41
C PHE A 15 13.63 -8.04 -1.88
N GLU A 16 14.25 -8.83 -1.01
CA GLU A 16 15.60 -8.53 -0.50
C GLU A 16 16.62 -8.50 -1.66
N GLU A 17 16.57 -9.47 -2.56
CA GLU A 17 17.44 -9.50 -3.74
C GLU A 17 17.23 -8.28 -4.65
N LEU A 18 16.00 -7.86 -4.87
CA LEU A 18 15.69 -6.65 -5.63
C LEU A 18 16.28 -5.40 -4.98
N TRP A 19 16.05 -5.22 -3.69
CA TRP A 19 16.52 -4.05 -2.95
C TRP A 19 18.06 -4.00 -2.80
N GLN A 20 18.73 -5.15 -2.74
CA GLN A 20 20.20 -5.22 -2.74
C GLN A 20 20.80 -4.67 -4.03
N ARG A 21 20.12 -4.77 -5.16
CA ARG A 21 20.54 -4.24 -6.47
C ARG A 21 20.31 -2.73 -6.62
N GLY A 22 19.65 -2.07 -5.70
CA GLY A 22 19.36 -0.65 -5.71
C GLY A 22 17.87 -0.30 -5.71
N ASP A 23 17.53 0.98 -5.93
CA ASP A 23 16.17 1.40 -6.21
C ASP A 23 15.82 1.08 -7.67
N HIS A 24 15.39 -0.15 -7.87
CA HIS A 24 15.07 -0.68 -9.19
C HIS A 24 13.86 0.03 -9.83
N TRP A 25 13.01 0.60 -9.01
CA TRP A 25 11.81 1.31 -9.45
C TRP A 25 11.99 2.81 -9.59
N GLU A 26 13.18 3.36 -9.27
CA GLU A 26 13.46 4.81 -9.34
C GLU A 26 12.45 5.65 -8.55
N PHE A 27 12.02 5.17 -7.39
CA PHE A 27 10.99 5.83 -6.57
C PHE A 27 11.35 7.26 -6.18
N ASP A 28 12.62 7.52 -5.90
CA ASP A 28 13.08 8.84 -5.48
C ASP A 28 13.40 9.78 -6.65
N SER A 29 13.81 9.24 -7.79
CA SER A 29 14.37 10.03 -8.91
C SER A 29 13.41 10.21 -10.09
N SER A 30 12.40 9.37 -10.23
CA SER A 30 11.50 9.42 -11.37
C SER A 30 10.47 10.54 -11.27
N ALA A 31 10.41 11.40 -12.29
CA ALA A 31 9.38 12.43 -12.39
C ALA A 31 7.95 11.86 -12.41
N PHE A 32 7.78 10.64 -12.95
CA PHE A 32 6.51 9.93 -12.92
C PHE A 32 6.10 9.63 -11.47
N GLU A 33 7.02 9.10 -10.66
CA GLU A 33 6.73 8.76 -9.25
C GLU A 33 6.40 10.02 -8.44
N GLN A 34 7.17 11.10 -8.63
CA GLN A 34 6.89 12.37 -7.95
C GLN A 34 5.50 12.94 -8.30
N ALA A 35 5.12 12.88 -9.59
CA ALA A 35 3.78 13.31 -10.02
C ALA A 35 2.67 12.39 -9.46
N ARG A 36 2.92 11.07 -9.39
CA ARG A 36 2.02 10.09 -8.78
C ARG A 36 1.84 10.38 -7.29
N TYR A 37 2.93 10.57 -6.55
CA TYR A 37 2.87 10.90 -5.12
C TYR A 37 2.11 12.21 -4.87
N ALA A 38 2.38 13.23 -5.66
CA ALA A 38 1.63 14.49 -5.57
C ALA A 38 0.12 14.26 -5.77
N ARG A 39 -0.27 13.37 -6.70
CA ARG A 39 -1.69 13.03 -6.93
C ARG A 39 -2.28 12.27 -5.75
N LEU A 40 -1.58 11.27 -5.20
CA LEU A 40 -2.02 10.54 -4.00
C LEU A 40 -2.22 11.49 -2.82
N MET A 41 -1.27 12.41 -2.61
CA MET A 41 -1.37 13.42 -1.54
C MET A 41 -2.53 14.38 -1.74
N ALA A 42 -2.85 14.76 -2.99
CA ALA A 42 -4.00 15.61 -3.28
C ALA A 42 -5.33 14.96 -2.89
N LEU A 43 -5.45 13.62 -3.01
CA LEU A 43 -6.64 12.88 -2.57
C LEU A 43 -6.77 12.82 -1.03
N LEU A 44 -5.65 12.87 -0.33
CA LEU A 44 -5.59 12.87 1.13
C LEU A 44 -5.68 14.28 1.73
N ALA A 45 -5.53 15.32 0.93
CA ALA A 45 -5.48 16.71 1.38
C ALA A 45 -6.76 17.14 2.12
N GLY A 46 -6.61 18.12 3.03
CA GLY A 46 -7.72 18.63 3.83
C GLY A 46 -8.12 17.73 5.01
N ARG A 47 -7.45 16.60 5.20
CA ARG A 47 -7.65 15.67 6.32
C ARG A 47 -6.40 15.62 7.20
N ARG A 48 -6.59 15.18 8.44
CA ARG A 48 -5.52 14.85 9.38
C ARG A 48 -5.74 13.44 9.89
N TYR A 49 -4.67 12.69 9.99
CA TYR A 49 -4.68 11.29 10.41
C TYR A 49 -3.81 11.17 11.66
N ALA A 50 -4.35 10.71 12.78
CA ALA A 50 -3.55 10.51 13.98
C ALA A 50 -2.58 9.35 13.77
N HIS A 51 -3.09 8.22 13.27
CA HIS A 51 -2.32 6.99 13.05
C HIS A 51 -2.44 6.51 11.60
N VAL A 52 -1.31 6.39 10.92
CA VAL A 52 -1.20 5.92 9.53
C VAL A 52 -0.38 4.64 9.48
N LEU A 53 -0.86 3.67 8.72
CA LEU A 53 -0.15 2.45 8.40
C LEU A 53 0.16 2.43 6.90
N GLU A 54 1.43 2.29 6.54
CA GLU A 54 1.87 2.09 5.17
C GLU A 54 2.38 0.66 4.98
N LEU A 55 1.79 -0.06 4.03
CA LEU A 55 2.07 -1.46 3.74
C LEU A 55 2.91 -1.57 2.46
N GLY A 56 4.15 -2.03 2.58
CA GLY A 56 5.13 -2.07 1.49
C GLY A 56 5.77 -0.70 1.23
N CYS A 57 6.37 -0.10 2.25
CA CYS A 57 6.91 1.26 2.15
C CYS A 57 8.21 1.36 1.33
N GLY A 58 8.86 0.24 1.00
CA GLY A 58 10.18 0.25 0.36
C GLY A 58 11.21 1.07 1.11
N SER A 59 11.92 1.95 0.42
CA SER A 59 12.88 2.89 1.00
C SER A 59 12.24 4.14 1.65
N GLY A 60 10.92 4.19 1.78
CA GLY A 60 10.21 5.30 2.43
C GLY A 60 9.93 6.50 1.52
N SER A 61 10.02 6.34 0.21
CA SER A 61 9.85 7.43 -0.76
C SER A 61 8.47 8.08 -0.69
N PHE A 62 7.40 7.28 -0.48
CA PHE A 62 6.08 7.86 -0.26
C PHE A 62 5.84 8.25 1.20
N THR A 63 6.43 7.52 2.16
CA THR A 63 6.31 7.78 3.60
C THR A 63 6.61 9.24 3.95
N GLN A 64 7.63 9.84 3.33
CA GLN A 64 8.02 11.24 3.57
C GLN A 64 6.89 12.25 3.28
N HIS A 65 6.00 11.94 2.35
CA HIS A 65 4.88 12.80 2.03
C HIS A 65 3.74 12.67 3.05
N LEU A 66 3.58 11.52 3.69
CA LEU A 66 2.54 11.27 4.70
C LEU A 66 2.74 12.09 5.98
N VAL A 67 3.97 12.42 6.33
CA VAL A 67 4.32 13.15 7.58
C VAL A 67 3.56 14.46 7.73
N GLY A 68 3.34 15.18 6.62
CA GLY A 68 2.60 16.44 6.64
C GLY A 68 1.12 16.30 7.04
N LEU A 69 0.55 15.09 6.97
CA LEU A 69 -0.85 14.78 7.25
C LEU A 69 -1.03 13.89 8.49
N ALA A 70 0.04 13.22 8.93
CA ALA A 70 0.00 12.18 9.96
C ALA A 70 0.53 12.68 11.32
N GLY A 71 -0.07 12.21 12.41
CA GLY A 71 0.50 12.32 13.75
C GLY A 71 1.60 11.28 13.99
N HIS A 72 1.36 10.06 13.54
CA HIS A 72 2.30 8.95 13.60
C HIS A 72 2.13 8.04 12.37
N VAL A 73 3.25 7.57 11.80
CA VAL A 73 3.27 6.64 10.67
C VAL A 73 4.04 5.39 11.07
N VAL A 74 3.41 4.24 10.92
CA VAL A 74 4.09 2.94 10.91
C VAL A 74 4.23 2.50 9.47
N ALA A 75 5.47 2.33 9.01
CA ALA A 75 5.80 1.99 7.63
C ALA A 75 6.48 0.63 7.58
N LEU A 76 5.84 -0.33 6.94
CA LEU A 76 6.26 -1.73 6.92
C LEU A 76 6.82 -2.12 5.55
N ASP A 77 7.91 -2.86 5.54
CA ASP A 77 8.40 -3.57 4.37
C ASP A 77 9.02 -4.91 4.78
N ILE A 78 8.96 -5.89 3.90
CA ILE A 78 9.50 -7.24 4.16
C ILE A 78 11.03 -7.28 4.03
N SER A 79 11.63 -6.38 3.21
CA SER A 79 13.06 -6.33 2.96
C SER A 79 13.81 -5.58 4.05
N PRO A 80 14.76 -6.22 4.75
CA PRO A 80 15.64 -5.53 5.69
C PRO A 80 16.49 -4.45 5.00
N THR A 81 16.92 -4.64 3.73
CA THR A 81 17.68 -3.64 2.96
C THR A 81 16.83 -2.41 2.66
N ALA A 82 15.55 -2.57 2.29
CA ALA A 82 14.63 -1.45 2.08
C ALA A 82 14.51 -0.61 3.37
N ILE A 83 14.23 -1.26 4.49
CA ILE A 83 14.08 -0.59 5.80
C ILE A 83 15.38 0.07 6.27
N ALA A 84 16.53 -0.56 6.04
CA ALA A 84 17.82 0.06 6.37
C ALA A 84 18.04 1.35 5.56
N ARG A 85 17.70 1.35 4.27
CA ARG A 85 17.75 2.55 3.41
C ARG A 85 16.77 3.61 3.87
N ALA A 86 15.51 3.23 4.14
CA ALA A 86 14.49 4.14 4.64
C ALA A 86 14.98 4.88 5.91
N ARG A 87 15.50 4.13 6.87
CA ARG A 87 16.06 4.70 8.11
C ARG A 87 17.28 5.58 7.88
N ALA A 88 18.18 5.18 6.97
CA ALA A 88 19.40 5.94 6.67
C ALA A 88 19.11 7.27 5.94
N GLN A 89 18.09 7.30 5.10
CA GLN A 89 17.68 8.51 4.37
C GLN A 89 16.75 9.40 5.17
N TRP A 90 16.18 8.89 6.28
CA TRP A 90 15.19 9.60 7.05
C TRP A 90 15.81 10.74 7.88
N ALA A 91 15.51 11.98 7.47
CA ALA A 91 15.87 13.19 8.21
C ALA A 91 14.64 13.86 8.88
N GLY A 92 13.50 13.17 8.85
CA GLY A 92 12.22 13.68 9.35
C GLY A 92 12.02 13.46 10.87
N PRO A 93 10.82 13.79 11.37
CA PRO A 93 10.52 13.69 12.79
C PRO A 93 10.46 12.23 13.27
N ALA A 94 10.62 12.03 14.57
CA ALA A 94 10.54 10.72 15.24
C ALA A 94 9.12 10.08 15.21
N THR A 95 8.17 10.73 14.56
CA THR A 95 6.80 10.23 14.38
C THR A 95 6.65 9.18 13.28
N VAL A 96 7.73 8.80 12.62
CA VAL A 96 7.75 7.73 11.63
C VAL A 96 8.54 6.55 12.18
N ASP A 97 7.93 5.38 12.14
CA ASP A 97 8.53 4.12 12.57
C ASP A 97 8.61 3.14 11.39
N PHE A 98 9.82 2.99 10.86
CA PHE A 98 10.10 2.02 9.81
C PHE A 98 10.38 0.65 10.42
N ARG A 99 9.62 -0.37 10.02
CA ARG A 99 9.75 -1.73 10.55
C ARG A 99 9.89 -2.76 9.46
N GLN A 100 10.86 -3.64 9.61
CA GLN A 100 10.93 -4.83 8.79
C GLN A 100 9.89 -5.84 9.29
N ALA A 101 8.92 -6.15 8.44
CA ALA A 101 7.86 -7.10 8.74
C ALA A 101 7.26 -7.69 7.46
N ASN A 102 6.86 -8.96 7.53
CA ASN A 102 5.94 -9.53 6.56
C ASN A 102 4.52 -9.07 6.89
N ILE A 103 3.92 -8.27 6.01
CA ILE A 103 2.59 -7.70 6.23
C ILE A 103 1.49 -8.77 6.31
N MET A 104 1.71 -9.97 5.73
CA MET A 104 0.77 -11.09 5.80
C MET A 104 0.74 -11.78 7.18
N GLU A 105 1.76 -11.54 8.01
CA GLU A 105 1.90 -12.08 9.36
C GLU A 105 1.79 -11.01 10.46
N TYR A 106 1.88 -9.74 10.05
CA TYR A 106 1.82 -8.61 10.98
C TYR A 106 0.41 -8.48 11.58
N ASP A 107 0.32 -8.33 12.89
CA ASP A 107 -0.94 -8.06 13.57
C ASP A 107 -1.35 -6.60 13.36
N LEU A 108 -2.13 -6.36 12.30
CA LEU A 108 -2.60 -5.03 11.94
C LEU A 108 -3.48 -4.38 13.00
N GLN A 109 -4.09 -5.18 13.90
CA GLN A 109 -5.02 -4.71 14.91
C GLN A 109 -4.32 -4.34 16.23
N ALA A 110 -3.13 -4.89 16.48
CA ALA A 110 -2.42 -4.69 17.75
C ALA A 110 -2.12 -3.21 18.08
N GLU A 111 -1.86 -2.41 17.05
CA GLU A 111 -1.57 -0.97 17.18
C GLU A 111 -2.65 -0.08 16.53
N GLY A 112 -3.69 -0.69 15.99
CA GLY A 112 -4.85 0.02 15.46
C GLY A 112 -5.73 0.61 16.57
N PRO A 113 -6.86 1.21 16.23
CA PRO A 113 -7.36 1.31 14.86
C PRO A 113 -6.67 2.42 14.06
N TRP A 114 -6.46 2.17 12.77
CA TRP A 114 -5.78 3.09 11.86
C TRP A 114 -6.74 4.11 11.24
N ASP A 115 -6.32 5.37 11.19
CA ASP A 115 -7.06 6.44 10.49
C ASP A 115 -6.93 6.33 8.98
N LEU A 116 -5.75 5.91 8.52
CA LEU A 116 -5.43 5.69 7.12
C LEU A 116 -4.54 4.46 6.99
N VAL A 117 -4.92 3.55 6.10
CA VAL A 117 -4.06 2.48 5.61
C VAL A 117 -3.68 2.79 4.17
N VAL A 118 -2.39 2.74 3.84
CA VAL A 118 -1.86 2.96 2.49
C VAL A 118 -1.33 1.65 1.92
N ILE A 119 -1.76 1.33 0.70
CA ILE A 119 -1.34 0.15 -0.04
C ILE A 119 -1.03 0.61 -1.46
N SER A 120 0.25 0.85 -1.75
CA SER A 120 0.71 1.28 -3.07
C SER A 120 1.62 0.24 -3.69
N ASP A 121 1.26 -0.27 -4.86
CA ASP A 121 1.95 -1.32 -5.63
C ASP A 121 2.34 -2.57 -4.82
N THR A 122 1.55 -2.92 -3.81
CA THR A 122 1.81 -4.04 -2.91
C THR A 122 0.90 -5.24 -3.19
N MET A 123 -0.40 -5.00 -3.43
CA MET A 123 -1.38 -6.08 -3.60
C MET A 123 -1.08 -6.99 -4.81
N CYS A 124 -0.50 -6.46 -5.88
CA CYS A 124 -0.12 -7.24 -7.05
C CYS A 124 0.90 -8.34 -6.70
N TYR A 125 1.87 -8.02 -5.87
CA TYR A 125 2.87 -8.98 -5.41
C TYR A 125 2.27 -10.02 -4.45
N LEU A 126 1.38 -9.59 -3.57
CA LEU A 126 0.69 -10.52 -2.67
C LEU A 126 -0.13 -11.55 -3.46
N GLY A 127 -0.87 -11.12 -4.47
CA GLY A 127 -1.65 -12.01 -5.32
C GLY A 127 -0.82 -12.95 -6.19
N TRP A 128 0.45 -12.65 -6.39
CA TRP A 128 1.40 -13.55 -7.06
C TRP A 128 2.01 -14.57 -6.10
N LEU A 129 2.32 -14.15 -4.88
CA LEU A 129 3.05 -14.94 -3.89
C LEU A 129 2.15 -15.84 -3.06
N TYR A 130 0.92 -15.38 -2.77
CA TYR A 130 0.01 -16.03 -1.86
C TYR A 130 -1.27 -16.49 -2.55
N SER A 131 -2.01 -17.39 -1.92
CA SER A 131 -3.29 -17.84 -2.45
C SER A 131 -4.33 -16.70 -2.46
N PHE A 132 -5.32 -16.81 -3.35
CA PHE A 132 -6.46 -15.89 -3.37
C PHE A 132 -7.18 -15.82 -2.02
N PHE A 133 -7.26 -16.92 -1.30
CA PHE A 133 -7.84 -16.96 0.04
C PHE A 133 -7.03 -16.09 1.02
N ASP A 134 -5.70 -16.23 1.04
CA ASP A 134 -4.83 -15.44 1.92
C ASP A 134 -4.94 -13.94 1.65
N VAL A 135 -4.96 -13.55 0.37
CA VAL A 135 -5.10 -12.14 -0.03
C VAL A 135 -6.48 -11.59 0.35
N SER A 136 -7.53 -12.39 0.18
CA SER A 136 -8.89 -12.00 0.58
C SER A 136 -9.01 -11.88 2.10
N TRP A 137 -8.41 -12.81 2.84
CA TRP A 137 -8.32 -12.74 4.29
C TRP A 137 -7.56 -11.49 4.73
N PHE A 138 -6.42 -11.19 4.12
CA PHE A 138 -5.64 -9.99 4.40
C PHE A 138 -6.44 -8.70 4.16
N ALA A 139 -7.20 -8.61 3.06
CA ALA A 139 -8.10 -7.49 2.82
C ALA A 139 -9.12 -7.31 3.96
N SER A 140 -9.65 -8.41 4.52
CA SER A 140 -10.55 -8.36 5.68
C SER A 140 -9.86 -7.88 6.95
N GLN A 141 -8.59 -8.25 7.16
CA GLN A 141 -7.79 -7.77 8.30
C GLN A 141 -7.49 -6.27 8.20
N ILE A 142 -7.18 -5.77 7.01
CA ILE A 142 -7.02 -4.32 6.75
C ILE A 142 -8.31 -3.58 7.11
N PHE A 143 -9.46 -4.08 6.63
CA PHE A 143 -10.75 -3.49 6.96
C PHE A 143 -11.03 -3.51 8.47
N ALA A 144 -10.78 -4.64 9.14
CA ALA A 144 -10.97 -4.75 10.59
C ALA A 144 -10.10 -3.74 11.35
N ALA A 145 -8.83 -3.60 10.97
CA ALA A 145 -7.86 -2.72 11.61
C ALA A 145 -8.08 -1.22 11.32
N THR A 146 -8.82 -0.87 10.26
CA THR A 146 -9.18 0.52 9.97
C THR A 146 -10.32 0.97 10.90
N ARG A 147 -10.22 2.16 11.47
CA ARG A 147 -11.30 2.72 12.30
C ARG A 147 -12.55 3.05 11.48
N VAL A 148 -13.70 3.12 12.12
CA VAL A 148 -14.91 3.67 11.51
C VAL A 148 -14.67 5.14 11.14
N GLY A 149 -15.01 5.52 9.91
CA GLY A 149 -14.68 6.82 9.32
C GLY A 149 -13.25 6.96 8.83
N GLY A 150 -12.40 5.94 9.04
CA GLY A 150 -11.04 5.86 8.50
C GLY A 150 -10.99 5.50 7.03
N TYR A 151 -9.81 5.57 6.45
CA TYR A 151 -9.57 5.46 5.02
C TYR A 151 -8.60 4.34 4.66
N CYS A 152 -8.74 3.82 3.45
CA CYS A 152 -7.73 2.99 2.80
C CYS A 152 -7.43 3.62 1.43
N LEU A 153 -6.16 3.99 1.22
CA LEU A 153 -5.64 4.44 -0.07
C LEU A 153 -5.03 3.25 -0.77
N PHE A 154 -5.63 2.84 -1.87
CA PHE A 154 -5.12 1.80 -2.75
C PHE A 154 -4.63 2.42 -4.04
N ALA A 155 -3.39 2.13 -4.42
CA ALA A 155 -2.83 2.50 -5.70
C ALA A 155 -2.07 1.30 -6.29
N ASN A 156 -2.30 0.98 -7.55
CA ASN A 156 -1.59 -0.12 -8.19
C ASN A 156 -1.39 0.15 -9.68
N CYS A 157 -0.16 -0.02 -10.14
CA CYS A 157 0.14 0.08 -11.56
C CYS A 157 -0.69 -0.90 -12.37
N MET A 158 -1.08 -0.46 -13.56
CA MET A 158 -1.75 -1.25 -14.58
C MET A 158 -1.01 -1.08 -15.90
N GLY A 159 -0.79 -2.15 -16.64
CA GLY A 159 -0.16 -2.03 -17.95
C GLY A 159 0.14 -3.38 -18.58
N GLU A 160 0.42 -3.35 -19.88
CA GLU A 160 0.77 -4.53 -20.67
C GLU A 160 2.28 -4.80 -20.69
N PHE A 161 3.01 -4.30 -19.70
CA PHE A 161 4.48 -4.33 -19.66
C PHE A 161 5.07 -5.71 -19.42
N GLY A 162 4.63 -6.75 -20.09
CA GLY A 162 5.23 -8.08 -19.97
C GLY A 162 5.19 -8.66 -18.56
N ASP A 163 4.71 -7.89 -17.60
CA ASP A 163 4.57 -8.26 -16.22
C ASP A 163 3.12 -8.62 -15.93
N MET A 164 2.85 -9.92 -15.79
CA MET A 164 1.52 -10.44 -15.48
C MET A 164 0.94 -9.87 -14.17
N LEU A 165 1.76 -9.30 -13.31
CA LEU A 165 1.35 -8.73 -12.03
C LEU A 165 0.54 -7.44 -12.18
N MET A 166 0.69 -6.74 -13.32
CA MET A 166 0.10 -5.40 -13.55
C MET A 166 -1.11 -5.45 -14.51
N LEU A 167 -1.65 -6.62 -14.80
CA LEU A 167 -2.79 -6.73 -15.69
C LEU A 167 -4.02 -5.97 -15.14
N PRO A 168 -4.69 -5.13 -15.94
CA PRO A 168 -5.77 -4.26 -15.48
C PRO A 168 -6.90 -4.99 -14.76
N TRP A 169 -7.27 -6.18 -15.22
CA TRP A 169 -8.31 -6.98 -14.60
C TRP A 169 -7.88 -7.56 -13.24
N LEU A 170 -6.58 -7.86 -13.05
CA LEU A 170 -6.03 -8.30 -11.77
C LEU A 170 -6.07 -7.18 -10.73
N THR A 171 -5.60 -5.99 -11.11
CA THR A 171 -5.65 -4.80 -10.24
C THR A 171 -7.08 -4.46 -9.82
N ARG A 172 -8.04 -4.56 -10.75
CA ARG A 172 -9.47 -4.37 -10.44
C ARG A 172 -10.04 -5.48 -9.54
N THR A 173 -9.51 -6.68 -9.60
CA THR A 173 -9.89 -7.75 -8.66
C THR A 173 -9.48 -7.40 -7.23
N TYR A 174 -8.27 -6.88 -7.01
CA TYR A 174 -7.82 -6.43 -5.68
C TYR A 174 -8.64 -5.25 -5.18
N GLN A 175 -8.93 -4.29 -6.04
CA GLN A 175 -9.85 -3.19 -5.72
C GLN A 175 -11.21 -3.72 -5.27
N SER A 176 -11.75 -4.71 -5.99
CA SER A 176 -13.04 -5.33 -5.67
C SER A 176 -13.02 -6.08 -4.35
N LEU A 177 -11.90 -6.71 -3.97
CA LEU A 177 -11.75 -7.33 -2.65
C LEU A 177 -11.94 -6.31 -1.53
N LEU A 178 -11.33 -5.12 -1.64
CA LEU A 178 -11.49 -4.06 -0.64
C LEU A 178 -12.96 -3.60 -0.54
N ARG A 179 -13.67 -3.49 -1.65
CA ARG A 179 -15.11 -3.20 -1.63
C ARG A 179 -15.91 -4.31 -0.96
N ASN A 180 -15.62 -5.55 -1.29
CA ASN A 180 -16.37 -6.72 -0.82
C ASN A 180 -16.21 -6.96 0.68
N VAL A 181 -15.08 -6.56 1.28
CA VAL A 181 -14.89 -6.65 2.74
C VAL A 181 -15.61 -5.52 3.50
N GLY A 182 -16.19 -4.54 2.80
CA GLY A 182 -17.07 -3.52 3.40
C GLY A 182 -16.62 -2.07 3.23
N TYR A 183 -15.53 -1.80 2.54
CA TYR A 183 -15.16 -0.42 2.25
C TYR A 183 -16.10 0.22 1.22
N HIS A 184 -16.45 1.48 1.46
CA HIS A 184 -17.11 2.33 0.49
C HIS A 184 -16.07 3.04 -0.38
N LEU A 185 -16.21 2.96 -1.69
CA LEU A 185 -15.34 3.64 -2.65
C LEU A 185 -15.77 5.11 -2.79
N GLU A 186 -14.94 6.04 -2.32
CA GLU A 186 -15.20 7.49 -2.46
C GLU A 186 -14.62 8.05 -3.76
N VAL A 187 -13.42 7.62 -4.13
CA VAL A 187 -12.73 8.09 -5.34
C VAL A 187 -12.15 6.91 -6.10
N GLU A 188 -12.36 6.90 -7.41
CA GLU A 188 -11.63 6.05 -8.35
C GLU A 188 -11.12 6.92 -9.49
N GLU A 189 -9.83 6.75 -9.82
CA GLU A 189 -9.24 7.41 -10.98
C GLU A 189 -8.11 6.58 -11.58
N ILE A 190 -7.77 6.87 -12.82
CA ILE A 190 -6.59 6.33 -13.48
C ILE A 190 -5.61 7.48 -13.69
N PHE A 191 -4.50 7.45 -12.94
CA PHE A 191 -3.37 8.33 -13.16
C PHE A 191 -2.55 7.80 -14.34
N ARG A 192 -2.16 8.70 -15.25
CA ARG A 192 -1.36 8.36 -16.42
C ARG A 192 -0.10 9.20 -16.46
N GLY A 193 1.01 8.59 -16.79
CA GLY A 193 2.28 9.28 -17.00
C GLY A 193 3.25 8.42 -17.80
N THR A 194 4.43 8.97 -18.10
CA THR A 194 5.45 8.28 -18.88
C THR A 194 6.63 7.91 -17.99
N LYS A 195 7.06 6.65 -18.04
CA LYS A 195 8.26 6.14 -17.40
C LYS A 195 8.90 5.12 -18.31
N TYR A 196 10.23 5.13 -18.42
CA TYR A 196 10.98 4.26 -19.34
C TYR A 196 10.55 4.36 -20.82
N GLY A 197 10.07 5.55 -21.24
CA GLY A 197 9.61 5.77 -22.60
C GLY A 197 8.21 5.21 -22.93
N VAL A 198 7.49 4.73 -21.95
CA VAL A 198 6.17 4.10 -22.11
C VAL A 198 5.14 4.74 -21.19
N THR A 199 3.88 4.70 -21.60
CA THR A 199 2.78 5.17 -20.75
C THR A 199 2.47 4.13 -19.70
N ILE A 200 2.50 4.54 -18.43
CA ILE A 200 2.06 3.72 -17.30
C ILE A 200 0.74 4.29 -16.78
N GLU A 201 -0.20 3.41 -16.52
CA GLU A 201 -1.45 3.72 -15.83
C GLU A 201 -1.38 3.21 -14.40
N VAL A 202 -1.95 3.97 -13.48
CA VAL A 202 -2.10 3.56 -12.08
C VAL A 202 -3.57 3.71 -11.70
N LEU A 203 -4.20 2.61 -11.29
CA LEU A 203 -5.52 2.67 -10.67
C LEU A 203 -5.35 3.18 -9.25
N ILE A 204 -5.99 4.31 -8.95
CA ILE A 204 -6.00 4.90 -7.62
C ILE A 204 -7.42 4.85 -7.08
N SER A 205 -7.55 4.39 -5.85
CA SER A 205 -8.84 4.30 -5.17
C SER A 205 -8.70 4.77 -3.73
N LEU A 206 -9.56 5.71 -3.33
CA LEU A 206 -9.71 6.10 -1.94
C LEU A 206 -11.00 5.48 -1.40
N PHE A 207 -10.83 4.65 -0.41
CA PHE A 207 -11.92 3.97 0.27
C PHE A 207 -12.14 4.56 1.66
N ARG A 208 -13.39 4.48 2.13
CA ARG A 208 -13.78 4.84 3.49
C ARG A 208 -14.46 3.67 4.19
N LYS A 209 -14.15 3.46 5.45
CA LYS A 209 -14.91 2.55 6.31
C LYS A 209 -16.08 3.29 6.93
N ASN A 210 -17.29 3.06 6.43
CA ASN A 210 -18.50 3.67 6.96
C ASN A 210 -18.94 3.00 8.27
N SER A 211 -19.77 3.70 9.06
CA SER A 211 -20.46 3.08 10.17
C SER A 211 -21.53 2.10 9.65
N ALA A 212 -21.90 1.12 10.47
CA ALA A 212 -22.99 0.21 10.13
C ALA A 212 -24.35 0.94 9.94
N LEU A 213 -24.47 2.17 10.45
CA LEU A 213 -25.67 3.01 10.30
C LEU A 213 -25.72 3.70 8.93
N ASP A 214 -24.56 4.00 8.32
CA ASP A 214 -24.48 4.68 7.01
C ASP A 214 -24.79 3.73 5.84
N SER A 215 -24.66 2.42 6.06
CA SER A 215 -24.92 1.40 5.04
C SER A 215 -26.40 1.10 4.76
N ASN A 216 -27.30 1.53 5.63
CA ASN A 216 -28.75 1.28 5.51
C ASN A 216 -29.50 2.41 4.78
N GLY A 217 -28.84 3.45 4.32
CA GLY A 217 -29.45 4.61 3.63
C GLY A 217 -29.37 4.61 2.11
N ALA A 218 -28.76 3.59 1.50
CA ALA A 218 -28.54 3.51 0.05
C ALA A 218 -29.14 2.20 -0.52
N SER A 219 -30.42 2.00 -0.35
CA SER A 219 -31.21 0.97 -1.05
C SER A 219 -32.29 1.61 -1.93
#